data_c09be78d92f5800c006000bc36b18d16
#
_entry.id   c09be78d92f5800c006000bc36b18d16
#
_cell.length_a   1.000
_cell.length_b   1.000
_cell.length_c   1.000
_cell.angle_alpha   90.00
_cell.angle_beta   90.00
_cell.angle_gamma   90.00
#
_symmetry.space_group_name_H-M   'P 1'
#
loop_
_entity.id
_entity.type
_entity.pdbx_description
1 polymer ?
#
loop_
_entity_poly.entity_id
_entity_poly.type
_entity_poly.pdbx_seq_one_letter_code
_entity_poly.pdbx_strand_id
1 'polypeptide(L)'
;MKPSHLPVLGLLLLLQGCMTLKGYEGPRLPYDELAHVQGDYKMRAGAPVSLLLRQVDGITVDVRFSAVDLLPGQHSLLIDCSIGTAGGGRHRLQVDLVAGRRYVIVAETGPGNRECNDVRLLAAGP
;
A
#
# COMPACT_ATOMS: atom_id res chain seq x y z
N MET A 1 -31.58 21.79 31.14
CA MET A 1 -31.22 21.56 30.82
C MET A 1 -30.61 21.23 29.85
N LYS A 2 -29.93 21.09 29.44
CA LYS A 2 -29.50 20.86 28.59
C LYS A 2 -28.71 19.94 28.25
N PRO A 3 -28.57 19.41 27.78
CA PRO A 3 -27.97 18.18 27.57
C PRO A 3 -26.79 18.25 26.68
N SER A 4 -25.87 17.47 26.95
CA SER A 4 -24.57 17.57 26.33
C SER A 4 -24.25 16.29 25.58
N HIS A 5 -24.95 16.09 24.51
CA HIS A 5 -24.74 14.88 23.72
C HIS A 5 -23.66 15.04 22.66
N LEU A 6 -23.24 16.25 22.41
CA LEU A 6 -22.31 16.54 21.33
C LEU A 6 -20.95 15.86 21.44
N PRO A 7 -20.38 15.68 22.66
CA PRO A 7 -19.08 15.04 22.75
C PRO A 7 -19.01 13.63 22.20
N VAL A 8 -20.14 12.93 22.22
CA VAL A 8 -20.17 11.56 21.73
C VAL A 8 -19.97 11.49 20.23
N LEU A 9 -20.52 12.43 19.51
CA LEU A 9 -20.36 12.47 18.06
C LEU A 9 -18.91 12.73 17.65
N GLY A 10 -18.25 13.61 18.39
CA GLY A 10 -16.85 13.88 18.09
C GLY A 10 -15.97 12.67 18.26
N LEU A 11 -16.25 11.86 19.27
CA LEU A 11 -15.48 10.67 19.52
C LEU A 11 -15.61 9.65 18.40
N LEU A 12 -16.80 9.52 17.81
CA LEU A 12 -17.01 8.56 16.73
C LEU A 12 -16.17 8.86 15.51
N LEU A 13 -15.93 10.13 15.23
CA LEU A 13 -15.12 10.49 14.08
C LEU A 13 -13.66 10.06 14.20
N LEU A 14 -13.19 9.91 15.44
CA LEU A 14 -11.81 9.52 15.67
C LEU A 14 -11.56 8.04 15.42
N LEU A 15 -12.62 7.25 15.26
CA LEU A 15 -12.49 5.82 15.03
C LEU A 15 -12.31 5.45 13.56
N GLN A 16 -12.33 6.43 12.69
CA GLN A 16 -12.13 6.17 11.27
C GLN A 16 -10.65 6.07 10.99
N GLY A 17 -10.11 4.87 11.14
CA GLY A 17 -8.69 4.65 11.05
C GLY A 17 -8.22 4.04 9.74
N CYS A 18 -9.01 4.13 8.69
CA CYS A 18 -8.60 3.57 7.42
C CYS A 18 -7.37 4.27 6.88
N MET A 19 -6.29 3.55 6.71
CA MET A 19 -5.00 4.09 6.30
C MET A 19 -4.77 3.91 4.82
N THR A 20 -5.64 4.51 4.01
CA THR A 20 -5.48 4.51 2.56
C THR A 20 -5.14 5.91 2.09
N LEU A 21 -4.01 6.03 1.43
CA LEU A 21 -3.55 7.31 0.90
C LEU A 21 -4.16 7.54 -0.48
N LYS A 22 -4.58 8.78 -0.71
CA LYS A 22 -5.05 9.21 -2.02
C LYS A 22 -3.83 9.61 -2.85
N GLY A 23 -3.49 8.81 -3.85
CA GLY A 23 -2.30 9.01 -4.66
C GLY A 23 -2.56 9.71 -5.98
N TYR A 24 -3.49 10.65 -6.02
CA TYR A 24 -3.84 11.39 -7.22
C TYR A 24 -4.36 12.76 -6.85
N GLU A 25 -4.42 13.66 -7.81
CA GLU A 25 -4.91 15.02 -7.61
C GLU A 25 -6.42 15.10 -7.78
N GLY A 26 -7.02 16.07 -7.11
CA GLY A 26 -8.45 16.33 -7.26
C GLY A 26 -9.30 15.69 -6.18
N PRO A 27 -10.61 15.78 -6.31
CA PRO A 27 -11.53 15.21 -5.32
C PRO A 27 -11.47 13.69 -5.34
N ARG A 28 -11.89 13.08 -4.21
CA ARG A 28 -11.85 11.63 -4.09
C ARG A 28 -12.88 11.00 -5.02
N LEU A 29 -12.41 10.05 -5.81
CA LEU A 29 -13.24 9.33 -6.76
C LEU A 29 -13.86 8.08 -6.14
N PRO A 30 -14.92 7.54 -6.74
CA PRO A 30 -15.50 6.28 -6.29
C PRO A 30 -14.51 5.13 -6.38
N TYR A 31 -14.71 4.14 -5.53
CA TYR A 31 -13.81 2.98 -5.42
C TYR A 31 -13.63 2.26 -6.75
N ASP A 32 -14.70 2.11 -7.51
CA ASP A 32 -14.65 1.37 -8.78
C ASP A 32 -13.99 2.14 -9.93
N GLU A 33 -13.65 3.41 -9.70
CA GLU A 33 -12.91 4.20 -10.68
C GLU A 33 -11.42 4.28 -10.36
N LEU A 34 -11.00 3.64 -9.30
CA LEU A 34 -9.61 3.68 -8.83
C LEU A 34 -9.00 2.30 -8.83
N ALA A 35 -7.69 2.26 -8.92
CA ALA A 35 -6.91 1.05 -8.64
C ALA A 35 -6.37 1.14 -7.22
N HIS A 36 -6.30 0.03 -6.52
CA HIS A 36 -5.93 -0.02 -5.11
C HIS A 36 -4.70 -0.87 -4.93
N VAL A 37 -3.62 -0.26 -4.47
CA VAL A 37 -2.32 -0.94 -4.33
C VAL A 37 -1.95 -0.97 -2.87
N GLN A 38 -1.60 -2.14 -2.35
CA GLN A 38 -1.17 -2.28 -0.97
C GLN A 38 0.12 -3.06 -0.87
N GLY A 39 0.90 -2.74 0.15
CA GLY A 39 2.09 -3.47 0.49
C GLY A 39 1.77 -4.79 1.17
N ASP A 40 2.80 -5.51 1.50
CA ASP A 40 2.64 -6.81 2.12
C ASP A 40 3.63 -6.94 3.27
N TYR A 41 3.22 -7.71 4.27
CA TYR A 41 4.07 -8.06 5.39
C TYR A 41 3.80 -9.53 5.73
N LYS A 42 4.85 -10.34 5.69
CA LYS A 42 4.73 -11.76 5.98
C LYS A 42 5.92 -12.26 6.76
N MET A 43 5.68 -13.28 7.57
CA MET A 43 6.76 -14.02 8.19
C MET A 43 7.11 -15.19 7.28
N ARG A 44 8.37 -15.27 6.88
CA ARG A 44 8.85 -16.36 6.04
C ARG A 44 10.10 -16.97 6.68
N ALA A 45 10.05 -18.26 6.97
CA ALA A 45 11.18 -18.97 7.56
C ALA A 45 11.77 -18.25 8.78
N GLY A 46 10.90 -17.70 9.61
CA GLY A 46 11.32 -17.02 10.84
C GLY A 46 11.77 -15.58 10.66
N ALA A 47 11.74 -15.05 9.45
CA ALA A 47 12.13 -13.65 9.20
C ALA A 47 10.94 -12.86 8.67
N PRO A 48 10.75 -11.63 9.16
CA PRO A 48 9.71 -10.77 8.61
C PRO A 48 10.12 -10.22 7.24
N VAL A 49 9.23 -10.33 6.28
CA VAL A 49 9.41 -9.76 4.94
C VAL A 49 8.39 -8.65 4.79
N SER A 50 8.87 -7.45 4.51
CA SER A 50 8.04 -6.26 4.41
C SER A 50 8.21 -5.62 3.05
N LEU A 51 7.11 -5.34 2.38
CA LEU A 51 7.10 -4.70 1.07
C LEU A 51 6.33 -3.39 1.20
N LEU A 52 7.05 -2.29 1.04
CA LEU A 52 6.50 -0.97 1.22
C LEU A 52 6.57 -0.17 -0.07
N LEU A 53 5.46 0.43 -0.44
CA LEU A 53 5.43 1.34 -1.58
C LEU A 53 6.02 2.67 -1.13
N ARG A 54 7.09 3.11 -1.79
CA ARG A 54 7.82 4.33 -1.42
C ARG A 54 7.52 5.50 -2.31
N GLN A 55 7.36 5.26 -3.60
CA GLN A 55 7.08 6.33 -4.55
C GLN A 55 6.10 5.84 -5.61
N VAL A 56 5.29 6.75 -6.08
CA VAL A 56 4.41 6.56 -7.22
C VAL A 56 4.72 7.69 -8.21
N ASP A 57 5.15 7.32 -9.41
CA ASP A 57 5.49 8.27 -10.47
C ASP A 57 6.46 9.35 -9.99
N GLY A 58 7.44 8.93 -9.18
CA GLY A 58 8.46 9.82 -8.65
C GLY A 58 8.07 10.61 -7.41
N ILE A 59 6.83 10.49 -6.96
CA ILE A 59 6.34 11.22 -5.79
C ILE A 59 6.37 10.31 -4.58
N THR A 60 7.00 10.76 -3.51
CA THR A 60 7.13 9.97 -2.28
C THR A 60 5.78 9.82 -1.60
N VAL A 61 5.47 8.58 -1.21
CA VAL A 61 4.26 8.26 -0.44
C VAL A 61 4.65 8.10 1.03
N ASP A 62 3.72 8.45 1.90
CA ASP A 62 3.92 8.34 3.33
C ASP A 62 3.89 6.86 3.73
N VAL A 63 4.96 6.41 4.37
CA VAL A 63 5.09 5.00 4.77
C VAL A 63 4.09 4.58 5.84
N ARG A 64 3.41 5.54 6.47
CA ARG A 64 2.39 5.20 7.46
C ARG A 64 1.14 4.59 6.83
N PHE A 65 0.97 4.75 5.53
CA PHE A 65 -0.20 4.21 4.85
C PHE A 65 0.10 2.82 4.32
N SER A 66 -0.83 1.91 4.53
CA SER A 66 -0.69 0.53 4.08
C SER A 66 -1.19 0.33 2.66
N ALA A 67 -1.94 1.26 2.14
CA ALA A 67 -2.51 1.17 0.80
C ALA A 67 -2.57 2.55 0.15
N VAL A 68 -2.53 2.55 -1.17
CA VAL A 68 -2.61 3.78 -1.97
C VAL A 68 -3.64 3.58 -3.06
N ASP A 69 -4.54 4.53 -3.20
CA ASP A 69 -5.50 4.56 -4.31
C ASP A 69 -4.91 5.38 -5.44
N LEU A 70 -4.91 4.83 -6.63
CA LEU A 70 -4.31 5.45 -7.80
C LEU A 70 -5.32 5.50 -8.94
N LEU A 71 -5.12 6.45 -9.84
CA LEU A 71 -5.87 6.45 -11.09
C LEU A 71 -5.47 5.23 -11.92
N PRO A 72 -6.39 4.67 -12.70
CA PRO A 72 -6.02 3.59 -13.61
C PRO A 72 -5.03 4.07 -14.66
N GLY A 73 -4.32 3.15 -15.26
CA GLY A 73 -3.33 3.45 -16.28
C GLY A 73 -1.92 3.09 -15.84
N GLN A 74 -0.95 3.63 -16.54
CA GLN A 74 0.45 3.28 -16.34
C GLN A 74 1.05 4.11 -15.21
N HIS A 75 1.80 3.42 -14.36
CA HIS A 75 2.48 4.05 -13.23
C HIS A 75 3.84 3.42 -13.01
N SER A 76 4.75 4.21 -12.45
CA SER A 76 6.05 3.74 -11.99
C SER A 76 6.00 3.66 -10.47
N LEU A 77 6.26 2.48 -9.92
CA LEU A 77 6.24 2.26 -8.48
C LEU A 77 7.64 1.96 -7.98
N LEU A 78 8.04 2.62 -6.91
CA LEU A 78 9.29 2.30 -6.22
C LEU A 78 8.94 1.59 -4.92
N ILE A 79 9.45 0.37 -4.78
CA ILE A 79 9.09 -0.51 -3.69
C ILE A 79 10.34 -0.86 -2.89
N ASP A 80 10.23 -0.71 -1.57
CA ASP A 80 11.25 -1.14 -0.63
C ASP A 80 10.91 -2.53 -0.14
N CYS A 81 11.85 -3.46 -0.29
CA CYS A 81 11.73 -4.79 0.28
C CYS A 81 12.73 -4.93 1.42
N SER A 82 12.25 -5.33 2.59
CA SER A 82 13.09 -5.54 3.76
C SER A 82 12.86 -6.93 4.30
N ILE A 83 13.95 -7.61 4.69
CA ILE A 83 13.88 -8.94 5.27
C ILE A 83 14.58 -8.88 6.63
N GLY A 84 13.79 -8.75 7.71
CA GLY A 84 14.32 -8.67 9.05
C GLY A 84 15.40 -7.61 9.15
N THR A 85 16.57 -8.00 9.64
CA THR A 85 17.74 -7.12 9.71
C THR A 85 18.74 -7.42 8.59
N ALA A 86 18.43 -8.34 7.71
CA ALA A 86 19.36 -8.78 6.67
C ALA A 86 19.43 -7.82 5.48
N GLY A 87 18.61 -6.77 5.51
CA GLY A 87 18.57 -5.84 4.41
C GLY A 87 17.49 -6.18 3.43
N GLY A 88 17.65 -5.77 2.22
CA GLY A 88 16.65 -5.95 1.18
C GLY A 88 17.07 -5.17 -0.03
N GLY A 89 16.16 -4.40 -0.61
CA GLY A 89 16.51 -3.59 -1.76
C GLY A 89 15.33 -2.79 -2.25
N ARG A 90 15.61 -1.95 -3.21
CA ARG A 90 14.61 -1.14 -3.86
C ARG A 90 14.36 -1.66 -5.25
N HIS A 91 13.11 -1.72 -5.62
CA HIS A 91 12.69 -2.24 -6.92
C HIS A 91 11.76 -1.25 -7.58
N ARG A 92 11.99 -0.99 -8.84
CA ARG A 92 11.13 -0.12 -9.63
C ARG A 92 10.31 -0.97 -10.57
N LEU A 93 9.00 -0.81 -10.52
CA LEU A 93 8.07 -1.54 -11.37
C LEU A 93 7.33 -0.57 -12.28
N GLN A 94 7.19 -0.96 -13.53
CA GLN A 94 6.28 -0.30 -14.45
C GLN A 94 5.03 -1.16 -14.53
N VAL A 95 3.89 -0.58 -14.17
CA VAL A 95 2.65 -1.33 -14.07
C VAL A 95 1.53 -0.63 -14.81
N ASP A 96 0.55 -1.42 -15.25
CA ASP A 96 -0.65 -0.90 -15.87
C ASP A 96 -1.83 -1.30 -15.02
N LEU A 97 -2.46 -0.34 -14.38
CA LEU A 97 -3.47 -0.59 -13.37
C LEU A 97 -4.87 -0.44 -13.95
N VAL A 98 -5.74 -1.36 -13.58
CA VAL A 98 -7.10 -1.41 -14.07
C VAL A 98 -8.05 -0.88 -12.99
N ALA A 99 -9.00 -0.04 -13.41
CA ALA A 99 -9.99 0.53 -12.49
C ALA A 99 -10.80 -0.56 -11.81
N GLY A 100 -11.07 -0.37 -10.53
CA GLY A 100 -11.84 -1.30 -9.73
C GLY A 100 -11.07 -2.49 -9.20
N ARG A 101 -9.80 -2.60 -9.54
CA ARG A 101 -9.00 -3.75 -9.12
C ARG A 101 -8.12 -3.42 -7.92
N ARG A 102 -7.90 -4.44 -7.12
CA ARG A 102 -6.96 -4.38 -6.00
C ARG A 102 -5.72 -5.15 -6.37
N TYR A 103 -4.59 -4.63 -5.93
CA TYR A 103 -3.28 -5.22 -6.20
C TYR A 103 -2.49 -5.32 -4.91
N VAL A 104 -1.72 -6.39 -4.78
CA VAL A 104 -0.83 -6.60 -3.65
C VAL A 104 0.59 -6.72 -4.18
N ILE A 105 1.51 -6.03 -3.54
CA ILE A 105 2.93 -6.14 -3.86
C ILE A 105 3.43 -7.44 -3.25
N VAL A 106 4.05 -8.29 -4.09
CA VAL A 106 4.58 -9.56 -3.63
C VAL A 106 6.02 -9.71 -4.09
N ALA A 107 6.77 -10.52 -3.40
CA ALA A 107 8.14 -10.82 -3.76
C ALA A 107 8.48 -12.25 -3.40
N GLU A 108 9.43 -12.83 -4.14
CA GLU A 108 10.04 -14.07 -3.76
C GLU A 108 11.35 -13.76 -3.05
N THR A 109 11.63 -14.48 -1.99
CA THR A 109 12.88 -14.34 -1.29
C THR A 109 13.83 -15.43 -1.75
N GLY A 110 15.11 -15.10 -1.84
CA GLY A 110 16.12 -16.07 -2.20
C GLY A 110 16.41 -17.07 -1.08
N PRO A 111 17.33 -18.00 -1.32
CA PRO A 111 17.69 -18.98 -0.30
C PRO A 111 18.12 -18.31 1.00
N GLY A 112 17.60 -18.82 2.11
CA GLY A 112 17.91 -18.26 3.42
C GLY A 112 17.25 -16.92 3.69
N ASN A 113 16.28 -16.52 2.89
CA ASN A 113 15.58 -15.23 3.04
C ASN A 113 16.54 -14.05 3.15
N ARG A 114 17.54 -14.03 2.28
CA ARG A 114 18.54 -12.95 2.32
C ARG A 114 18.37 -11.92 1.23
N GLU A 115 17.61 -12.24 0.22
CA GLU A 115 17.43 -11.37 -0.94
C GLU A 115 15.97 -11.31 -1.33
N CYS A 116 15.54 -10.15 -1.78
CA CYS A 116 14.23 -9.97 -2.37
C CYS A 116 14.38 -10.10 -3.87
N ASN A 117 13.83 -11.15 -4.41
CA ASN A 117 13.84 -11.39 -5.84
C ASN A 117 12.45 -11.22 -6.40
N ASP A 118 12.37 -10.88 -7.67
CA ASP A 118 11.11 -10.92 -8.40
C ASP A 118 9.96 -10.19 -7.69
N VAL A 119 10.21 -8.93 -7.33
CA VAL A 119 9.16 -8.09 -6.77
C VAL A 119 8.17 -7.74 -7.88
N ARG A 120 6.90 -7.99 -7.64
CA ARG A 120 5.87 -7.77 -8.65
C ARG A 120 4.55 -7.41 -8.01
N LEU A 121 3.62 -6.99 -8.84
CA LEU A 121 2.27 -6.65 -8.43
C LEU A 121 1.35 -7.80 -8.82
N LEU A 122 0.56 -8.26 -7.88
CA LEU A 122 -0.38 -9.34 -8.12
C LEU A 122 -1.80 -8.82 -7.92
N ALA A 123 -2.66 -9.07 -8.93
CA ALA A 123 -4.06 -8.70 -8.80
C ALA A 123 -4.72 -9.57 -7.74
N ALA A 124 -5.32 -8.93 -6.76
CA ALA A 124 -6.08 -9.64 -5.74
C ALA A 124 -7.46 -9.99 -6.31
N GLY A 125 -8.07 -11.00 -5.76
CA GLY A 125 -9.41 -11.38 -6.17
C GLY A 125 -10.41 -10.27 -5.94
N PRO A 126 -11.61 -10.41 -6.50
CA PRO A 126 -12.64 -9.40 -6.38
C PRO A 126 -13.09 -9.20 -4.95
#